data_aa15bd61092750ab000764d24078b1cc
#
_entry.id   aa15bd61092750ab000764d24078b1cc
#
_cell.length_a   1.000
_cell.length_b   1.000
_cell.length_c   1.000
_cell.angle_alpha   90.00
_cell.angle_beta   90.00
_cell.angle_gamma   90.00
#
_symmetry.space_group_name_H-M   'P 1'
#
loop_
_entity.id
_entity.type
_entity.pdbx_description
1 polymer ?
#
loop_
_entity_poly.entity_id
_entity_poly.type
_entity_poly.pdbx_seq_one_letter_code
_entity_poly.pdbx_strand_id
1 'polypeptide(L)'
;MEQFIYNLLIQYIMMYYKGALVFSITICCLNLIAGKLCVFYKAKNTAILFFFAIYVYAVLAVTILSRAGTYISEVNLRPLANFYKSEWERGFFYTNIILFFPMPIFLYSLYPALRNFFKCILLGFIISTGIEISQFILHCGWCDIDDVISNILGMALGWLCIHGLYLRKKRLPPD
;
A
#
# COMPACT_ATOMS: atom_id res chain seq x y z
N MET A 1 -5.10 -2.19 29.27
CA MET A 1 -4.40 -2.47 27.99
C MET A 1 -5.16 -1.92 26.79
N GLU A 2 -6.46 -2.21 26.63
CA GLU A 2 -7.27 -1.70 25.51
C GLU A 2 -7.31 -0.18 25.43
N GLN A 3 -7.53 0.53 26.55
CA GLN A 3 -7.55 2.00 26.60
C GLN A 3 -6.20 2.63 26.18
N PHE A 4 -5.09 1.97 26.50
CA PHE A 4 -3.77 2.43 26.09
C PHE A 4 -3.57 2.28 24.59
N ILE A 5 -3.96 1.15 24.00
CA ILE A 5 -3.90 0.88 22.56
C ILE A 5 -4.81 1.86 21.80
N TYR A 6 -6.02 2.10 22.31
CA TYR A 6 -6.98 3.04 21.73
C TYR A 6 -6.42 4.47 21.71
N ASN A 7 -5.85 4.95 22.81
CA ASN A 7 -5.26 6.28 22.89
C ASN A 7 -4.04 6.43 21.96
N LEU A 8 -3.20 5.39 21.87
CA LEU A 8 -2.06 5.34 20.96
C LEU A 8 -2.51 5.42 19.50
N LEU A 9 -3.55 4.67 19.12
CA LEU A 9 -4.15 4.67 17.79
C LEU A 9 -4.72 6.05 17.43
N ILE A 10 -5.47 6.68 18.34
CA ILE A 10 -6.00 8.03 18.13
C ILE A 10 -4.87 9.04 17.95
N GLN A 11 -3.84 8.99 18.78
CA GLN A 11 -2.69 9.89 18.69
C GLN A 11 -1.96 9.74 17.35
N TYR A 12 -1.81 8.50 16.87
CA TYR A 12 -1.25 8.19 15.56
C TYR A 12 -2.11 8.76 14.41
N ILE A 13 -3.42 8.50 14.44
CA ILE A 13 -4.36 9.03 13.46
C ILE A 13 -4.32 10.56 13.45
N MET A 14 -4.37 11.20 14.61
CA MET A 14 -4.36 12.66 14.75
C MET A 14 -3.04 13.28 14.28
N MET A 15 -1.92 12.59 14.43
CA MET A 15 -0.61 13.05 13.98
C MET A 15 -0.48 13.05 12.45
N TYR A 16 -1.02 12.03 11.79
CA TYR A 16 -0.81 11.85 10.35
C TYR A 16 -1.96 12.32 9.46
N TYR A 17 -3.20 12.55 9.98
CA TYR A 17 -4.35 12.89 9.14
C TYR A 17 -4.18 14.20 8.36
N LYS A 18 -3.56 15.22 8.96
CA LYS A 18 -3.30 16.50 8.28
C LYS A 18 -2.36 16.30 7.09
N GLY A 19 -1.29 15.53 7.30
CA GLY A 19 -0.35 15.19 6.24
C GLY A 19 -1.02 14.41 5.12
N ALA A 20 -1.87 13.43 5.45
CA ALA A 20 -2.62 12.65 4.47
C ALA A 20 -3.54 13.52 3.61
N LEU A 21 -4.25 14.47 4.23
CA LEU A 21 -5.12 15.40 3.50
C LEU A 21 -4.33 16.30 2.55
N VAL A 22 -3.26 16.93 3.04
CA VAL A 22 -2.41 17.80 2.21
C VAL A 22 -1.82 17.02 1.05
N PHE A 23 -1.25 15.83 1.30
CA PHE A 23 -0.69 14.95 0.29
C PHE A 23 -1.73 14.58 -0.78
N SER A 24 -2.93 14.19 -0.36
CA SER A 24 -4.00 13.76 -1.27
C SER A 24 -4.54 14.90 -2.12
N ILE A 25 -4.70 16.09 -1.55
CA ILE A 25 -5.08 17.30 -2.29
C ILE A 25 -4.01 17.65 -3.31
N THR A 26 -2.72 17.61 -2.93
CA THR A 26 -1.59 17.88 -3.82
C THR A 26 -1.58 16.91 -5.01
N ILE A 27 -1.73 15.61 -4.77
CA ILE A 27 -1.79 14.59 -5.85
C ILE A 27 -2.97 14.85 -6.79
N CYS A 28 -4.15 15.20 -6.27
CA CYS A 28 -5.31 15.52 -7.08
C CYS A 28 -5.09 16.79 -7.93
N CYS A 29 -4.49 17.82 -7.36
CA CYS A 29 -4.14 19.05 -8.08
C CYS A 29 -3.12 18.77 -9.20
N LEU A 30 -2.07 18.00 -8.90
CA LEU A 30 -1.08 17.59 -9.89
C LEU A 30 -1.71 16.76 -11.02
N ASN A 31 -2.63 15.85 -10.71
CA ASN A 31 -3.36 15.08 -11.73
C ASN A 31 -4.22 15.99 -12.64
N LEU A 32 -4.85 17.03 -12.08
CA LEU A 32 -5.63 17.98 -12.85
C LEU A 32 -4.73 18.84 -13.76
N ILE A 33 -3.57 19.26 -13.27
CA ILE A 33 -2.58 20.03 -14.04
C ILE A 33 -1.97 19.16 -15.15
N ALA A 34 -1.52 17.94 -14.80
CA ALA A 34 -0.97 17.00 -15.76
C ALA A 34 -1.98 16.62 -16.86
N GLY A 35 -3.26 16.48 -16.51
CA GLY A 35 -4.33 16.23 -17.46
C GLY A 35 -4.58 17.37 -18.46
N LYS A 36 -4.10 18.61 -18.16
CA LYS A 36 -4.12 19.76 -19.08
C LYS A 36 -2.86 19.83 -19.95
N LEU A 37 -1.73 19.35 -19.44
CA LEU A 37 -0.40 19.44 -20.09
C LEU A 37 -0.03 18.20 -20.91
N CYS A 38 -0.47 17.03 -20.49
CA CYS A 38 -0.20 15.75 -21.15
C CYS A 38 -1.50 14.99 -21.44
N VAL A 39 -1.75 14.73 -22.72
CA VAL A 39 -2.90 13.92 -23.20
C VAL A 39 -2.88 12.48 -22.66
N PHE A 40 -1.78 12.06 -22.04
CA PHE A 40 -1.49 10.64 -21.77
C PHE A 40 -2.09 10.07 -20.48
N TYR A 41 -2.35 10.83 -19.41
CA TYR A 41 -2.82 10.19 -18.17
C TYR A 41 -3.62 11.13 -17.25
N LYS A 42 -4.91 11.20 -17.46
CA LYS A 42 -5.85 11.73 -16.46
C LYS A 42 -6.53 10.54 -15.77
N ALA A 43 -6.41 10.42 -14.46
CA ALA A 43 -7.22 9.46 -13.72
C ALA A 43 -8.71 9.79 -13.95
N LYS A 44 -9.46 8.82 -14.47
CA LYS A 44 -10.87 9.00 -14.86
C LYS A 44 -11.78 9.37 -13.70
N ASN A 45 -11.35 9.08 -12.46
CA ASN A 45 -12.14 9.34 -11.28
C ASN A 45 -11.24 9.97 -10.18
N THR A 46 -11.36 11.28 -10.05
CA THR A 46 -10.58 12.07 -9.06
C THR A 46 -10.91 11.68 -7.63
N ALA A 47 -12.14 11.24 -7.34
CA ALA A 47 -12.49 10.78 -5.98
C ALA A 47 -11.74 9.49 -5.60
N ILE A 48 -11.67 8.52 -6.51
CA ILE A 48 -10.88 7.29 -6.27
C ILE A 48 -9.40 7.64 -6.10
N LEU A 49 -8.87 8.57 -6.91
CA LEU A 49 -7.48 9.02 -6.78
C LEU A 49 -7.22 9.68 -5.42
N PHE A 50 -8.16 10.48 -4.92
CA PHE A 50 -8.05 11.11 -3.62
C PHE A 50 -7.95 10.06 -2.48
N PHE A 51 -8.86 9.09 -2.47
CA PHE A 51 -8.81 8.01 -1.47
C PHE A 51 -7.58 7.12 -1.64
N PHE A 52 -7.15 6.86 -2.88
CA PHE A 52 -5.91 6.14 -3.14
C PHE A 52 -4.69 6.88 -2.59
N ALA A 53 -4.63 8.20 -2.73
CA ALA A 53 -3.55 9.01 -2.18
C ALA A 53 -3.53 8.99 -0.65
N ILE A 54 -4.69 9.07 0.02
CA ILE A 54 -4.80 8.87 1.48
C ILE A 54 -4.23 7.51 1.88
N TYR A 55 -4.64 6.46 1.17
CA TYR A 55 -4.18 5.10 1.42
C TYR A 55 -2.66 4.97 1.23
N VAL A 56 -2.09 5.48 0.13
CA VAL A 56 -0.63 5.46 -0.11
C VAL A 56 0.12 6.20 1.00
N TYR A 57 -0.40 7.36 1.41
CA TYR A 57 0.18 8.07 2.54
C TYR A 57 0.14 7.24 3.83
N ALA A 58 -0.96 6.55 4.11
CA ALA A 58 -1.07 5.67 5.28
C ALA A 58 -0.06 4.51 5.22
N VAL A 59 0.13 3.91 4.04
CA VAL A 59 1.17 2.88 3.83
C VAL A 59 2.55 3.46 4.17
N LEU A 60 2.92 4.62 3.62
CA LEU A 60 4.21 5.27 3.88
C LEU A 60 4.36 5.68 5.35
N ALA A 61 3.29 6.15 5.98
CA ALA A 61 3.29 6.50 7.39
C ALA A 61 3.57 5.29 8.28
N VAL A 62 2.93 4.16 8.01
CA VAL A 62 3.11 2.92 8.79
C VAL A 62 4.48 2.29 8.52
N THR A 63 4.92 2.26 7.26
CA THR A 63 6.15 1.55 6.89
C THR A 63 7.42 2.36 7.12
N ILE A 64 7.39 3.67 6.90
CA ILE A 64 8.59 4.52 6.94
C ILE A 64 8.51 5.56 8.06
N LEU A 65 7.46 6.42 8.06
CA LEU A 65 7.44 7.59 8.95
C LEU A 65 7.35 7.22 10.42
N SER A 66 6.62 6.15 10.76
CA SER A 66 6.47 5.69 12.14
C SER A 66 7.75 5.05 12.71
N ARG A 67 8.64 4.63 11.85
CA ARG A 67 9.90 3.96 12.21
C ARG A 67 11.10 4.93 12.19
N ALA A 68 10.90 6.18 11.80
CA ALA A 68 11.95 7.19 11.77
C ALA A 68 12.61 7.34 13.15
N GLY A 69 13.94 7.26 13.21
CA GLY A 69 14.72 7.38 14.46
C GLY A 69 14.99 6.08 15.20
N THR A 70 14.61 4.92 14.69
CA THR A 70 14.92 3.62 15.31
C THR A 70 16.38 3.21 15.18
N TYR A 71 17.10 3.76 14.19
CA TYR A 71 18.53 3.49 13.90
C TYR A 71 18.86 2.01 13.68
N ILE A 72 17.91 1.26 13.12
CA ILE A 72 18.08 -0.15 12.76
C ILE A 72 18.30 -0.24 11.26
N SER A 73 19.33 -1.00 10.84
CA SER A 73 19.64 -1.24 9.43
C SER A 73 20.23 -2.64 9.30
N GLU A 74 19.38 -3.62 9.14
CA GLU A 74 19.75 -5.03 8.97
C GLU A 74 19.11 -5.59 7.72
N VAL A 75 19.65 -6.68 7.18
CA VAL A 75 19.14 -7.35 5.98
C VAL A 75 18.82 -8.81 6.31
N ASN A 76 17.57 -9.19 6.08
CA ASN A 76 17.10 -10.57 6.20
C ASN A 76 16.60 -11.08 4.86
N LEU A 77 17.38 -11.92 4.20
CA LEU A 77 17.05 -12.53 2.91
C LEU A 77 16.63 -14.00 3.02
N ARG A 78 16.34 -14.49 4.24
CA ARG A 78 15.86 -15.86 4.44
C ARG A 78 14.34 -15.90 4.33
N PRO A 79 13.77 -16.49 3.25
CA PRO A 79 12.33 -16.54 3.07
C PRO A 79 11.63 -17.30 4.20
N LEU A 80 10.49 -16.78 4.66
CA LEU A 80 9.66 -17.32 5.74
C LEU A 80 10.37 -17.43 7.11
N ALA A 81 11.51 -16.75 7.29
CA ALA A 81 12.23 -16.78 8.57
C ALA A 81 11.35 -16.25 9.71
N ASN A 82 10.62 -15.17 9.49
CA ASN A 82 9.75 -14.55 10.49
C ASN A 82 8.51 -15.41 10.80
N PHE A 83 8.03 -16.19 9.83
CA PHE A 83 6.90 -17.09 10.03
C PHE A 83 7.18 -18.19 11.06
N TYR A 84 8.43 -18.63 11.18
CA TYR A 84 8.84 -19.69 12.08
C TYR A 84 9.40 -19.20 13.44
N LYS A 85 9.60 -17.89 13.63
CA LYS A 85 10.22 -17.35 14.86
C LYS A 85 9.21 -17.26 16.01
N SER A 86 8.28 -16.32 15.94
CA SER A 86 7.34 -16.03 17.03
C SER A 86 5.96 -15.68 16.52
N GLU A 87 4.94 -15.71 17.39
CA GLU A 87 3.60 -15.25 17.04
C GLU A 87 3.56 -13.76 16.69
N TRP A 88 4.40 -12.97 17.34
CA TRP A 88 4.54 -11.54 17.10
C TRP A 88 5.09 -11.26 15.70
N GLU A 89 6.13 -11.96 15.27
CA GLU A 89 6.73 -11.80 13.94
C GLU A 89 5.80 -12.30 12.83
N ARG A 90 5.05 -13.39 13.08
CA ARG A 90 3.95 -13.82 12.18
C ARG A 90 2.88 -12.75 12.05
N GLY A 91 2.61 -11.98 13.12
CA GLY A 91 1.68 -10.86 13.09
C GLY A 91 2.05 -9.80 12.04
N PHE A 92 3.34 -9.46 11.91
CA PHE A 92 3.80 -8.52 10.87
C PHE A 92 3.56 -9.05 9.47
N PHE A 93 3.82 -10.34 9.23
CA PHE A 93 3.55 -10.97 7.94
C PHE A 93 2.08 -10.83 7.52
N TYR A 94 1.14 -11.11 8.42
CA TYR A 94 -0.29 -10.92 8.14
C TYR A 94 -0.69 -9.46 7.99
N THR A 95 -0.09 -8.58 8.79
CA THR A 95 -0.36 -7.13 8.71
C THR A 95 0.04 -6.58 7.34
N ASN A 96 1.16 -7.01 6.79
CA ASN A 96 1.62 -6.61 5.46
C ASN A 96 0.67 -7.09 4.35
N ILE A 97 0.14 -8.32 4.45
CA ILE A 97 -0.90 -8.82 3.52
C ILE A 97 -2.12 -7.89 3.57
N ILE A 98 -2.62 -7.57 4.77
CA ILE A 98 -3.79 -6.70 4.94
C ILE A 98 -3.50 -5.29 4.44
N LEU A 99 -2.31 -4.77 4.70
CA LEU A 99 -1.89 -3.44 4.29
C LEU A 99 -1.85 -3.30 2.76
N PHE A 100 -1.38 -4.31 2.02
CA PHE A 100 -1.26 -4.26 0.56
C PHE A 100 -2.49 -4.76 -0.19
N PHE A 101 -3.43 -5.42 0.47
CA PHE A 101 -4.67 -5.91 -0.13
C PHE A 101 -5.51 -4.82 -0.84
N PRO A 102 -5.68 -3.59 -0.31
CA PRO A 102 -6.50 -2.57 -0.99
C PRO A 102 -5.83 -1.96 -2.22
N MET A 103 -4.51 -2.01 -2.35
CA MET A 103 -3.77 -1.35 -3.42
C MET A 103 -4.25 -1.74 -4.81
N PRO A 104 -4.35 -3.02 -5.18
CA PRO A 104 -4.80 -3.42 -6.52
C PRO A 104 -6.26 -3.04 -6.79
N ILE A 105 -7.09 -2.88 -5.78
CA ILE A 105 -8.48 -2.43 -5.95
C ILE A 105 -8.52 -1.01 -6.51
N PHE A 106 -7.69 -0.11 -5.95
CA PHE A 106 -7.52 1.25 -6.47
C PHE A 106 -6.87 1.26 -7.84
N LEU A 107 -5.76 0.52 -8.00
CA LEU A 107 -5.00 0.46 -9.25
C LEU A 107 -5.84 -0.08 -10.42
N TYR A 108 -6.64 -1.13 -10.19
CA TYR A 108 -7.55 -1.71 -11.17
C TYR A 108 -8.60 -0.71 -11.66
N SER A 109 -9.08 0.14 -10.75
CA SER A 109 -10.10 1.15 -11.03
C SER A 109 -9.53 2.36 -11.77
N LEU A 110 -8.34 2.81 -11.37
CA LEU A 110 -7.68 4.00 -11.90
C LEU A 110 -6.98 3.74 -13.24
N TYR A 111 -6.32 2.58 -13.38
CA TYR A 111 -5.40 2.31 -14.49
C TYR A 111 -5.76 1.03 -15.23
N PRO A 112 -6.39 1.11 -16.42
CA PRO A 112 -6.78 -0.07 -17.21
C PRO A 112 -5.62 -1.04 -17.49
N ALA A 113 -4.40 -0.53 -17.66
CA ALA A 113 -3.22 -1.36 -17.90
C ALA A 113 -2.90 -2.32 -16.72
N LEU A 114 -3.27 -1.92 -15.49
CA LEU A 114 -3.04 -2.70 -14.26
C LEU A 114 -4.17 -3.71 -13.96
N ARG A 115 -5.15 -3.83 -14.85
CA ARG A 115 -6.10 -4.95 -14.87
C ARG A 115 -5.43 -6.26 -15.29
N ASN A 116 -4.24 -6.19 -15.89
CA ASN A 116 -3.40 -7.35 -16.13
C ASN A 116 -2.71 -7.76 -14.81
N PHE A 117 -2.87 -9.03 -14.42
CA PHE A 117 -2.34 -9.58 -13.17
C PHE A 117 -0.83 -9.37 -13.05
N PHE A 118 -0.08 -9.79 -14.06
CA PHE A 118 1.39 -9.72 -14.01
C PHE A 118 1.92 -8.28 -13.90
N LYS A 119 1.29 -7.33 -14.60
CA LYS A 119 1.66 -5.91 -14.51
C LYS A 119 1.38 -5.35 -13.12
N CYS A 120 0.24 -5.71 -12.53
CA CYS A 120 -0.13 -5.29 -11.19
C CYS A 120 0.83 -5.85 -10.14
N ILE A 121 1.15 -7.15 -10.21
CA ILE A 121 2.08 -7.81 -9.29
C ILE A 121 3.51 -7.27 -9.46
N LEU A 122 3.96 -7.05 -10.69
CA LEU A 122 5.27 -6.44 -10.94
C LEU A 122 5.38 -5.04 -10.31
N LEU A 123 4.34 -4.22 -10.46
CA LEU A 123 4.29 -2.91 -9.79
C LEU A 123 4.34 -3.05 -8.27
N GLY A 124 3.58 -4.00 -7.71
CA GLY A 124 3.60 -4.30 -6.27
C GLY A 124 4.98 -4.72 -5.77
N PHE A 125 5.67 -5.58 -6.55
CA PHE A 125 7.04 -5.98 -6.27
C PHE A 125 8.00 -4.79 -6.24
N ILE A 126 7.91 -3.90 -7.23
CA ILE A 126 8.76 -2.69 -7.31
C ILE A 126 8.49 -1.78 -6.12
N ILE A 127 7.21 -1.54 -5.77
CA ILE A 127 6.84 -0.68 -4.63
C ILE A 127 7.33 -1.29 -3.32
N SER A 128 7.06 -2.58 -3.08
CA SER A 128 7.45 -3.27 -1.86
C SER A 128 8.97 -3.27 -1.67
N THR A 129 9.71 -3.67 -2.71
CA THR A 129 11.18 -3.64 -2.67
C THR A 129 11.71 -2.21 -2.45
N GLY A 130 11.06 -1.21 -3.05
CA GLY A 130 11.41 0.20 -2.84
C GLY A 130 11.21 0.64 -1.38
N ILE A 131 10.17 0.17 -0.70
CA ILE A 131 9.95 0.43 0.72
C ILE A 131 11.06 -0.20 1.56
N GLU A 132 11.38 -1.49 1.33
CA GLU A 132 12.43 -2.20 2.07
C GLU A 132 13.81 -1.53 1.91
N ILE A 133 14.16 -1.17 0.68
CA ILE A 133 15.41 -0.43 0.40
C ILE A 133 15.38 0.94 1.11
N SER A 134 14.24 1.64 1.10
CA SER A 134 14.10 2.92 1.79
C SER A 134 14.28 2.80 3.29
N GLN A 135 13.72 1.77 3.91
CA GLN A 135 13.89 1.50 5.35
C GLN A 135 15.36 1.23 5.70
N PHE A 136 16.05 0.46 4.85
CA PHE A 136 17.48 0.19 5.02
C PHE A 136 18.33 1.47 4.92
N ILE A 137 18.13 2.28 3.86
CA ILE A 137 18.90 3.51 3.64
C ILE A 137 18.63 4.56 4.73
N LEU A 138 17.38 4.66 5.18
CA LEU A 138 16.97 5.62 6.21
C LEU A 138 17.25 5.11 7.64
N HIS A 139 17.84 3.94 7.79
CA HIS A 139 18.10 3.27 9.09
C HIS A 139 16.85 3.19 9.97
N CYS A 140 15.69 2.93 9.37
CA CYS A 140 14.41 2.89 10.08
C CYS A 140 13.72 1.51 10.05
N GLY A 141 14.47 0.45 9.75
CA GLY A 141 13.94 -0.91 9.74
C GLY A 141 14.89 -1.93 9.12
N TRP A 142 14.42 -3.13 9.05
CA TRP A 142 15.08 -4.27 8.42
C TRP A 142 14.65 -4.34 6.97
N CYS A 143 15.59 -4.58 6.05
CA CYS A 143 15.28 -4.96 4.69
C CYS A 143 14.92 -6.46 4.70
N ASP A 144 13.64 -6.79 4.72
CA ASP A 144 13.15 -8.14 4.94
C ASP A 144 12.44 -8.70 3.70
N ILE A 145 12.91 -9.87 3.23
CA ILE A 145 12.28 -10.56 2.10
C ILE A 145 10.87 -11.05 2.44
N ASP A 146 10.57 -11.34 3.71
CA ASP A 146 9.25 -11.78 4.14
C ASP A 146 8.21 -10.66 4.02
N ASP A 147 8.63 -9.41 4.22
CA ASP A 147 7.77 -8.25 4.00
C ASP A 147 7.45 -8.09 2.51
N VAL A 148 8.43 -8.31 1.62
CA VAL A 148 8.18 -8.32 0.18
C VAL A 148 7.22 -9.43 -0.22
N ILE A 149 7.41 -10.66 0.30
CA ILE A 149 6.55 -11.79 0.00
C ILE A 149 5.12 -11.54 0.48
N SER A 150 4.93 -11.10 1.71
CA SER A 150 3.61 -10.83 2.29
C SER A 150 2.88 -9.69 1.60
N ASN A 151 3.59 -8.62 1.22
CA ASN A 151 3.03 -7.52 0.43
C ASN A 151 2.54 -7.99 -0.93
N ILE A 152 3.32 -8.83 -1.63
CA ILE A 152 2.92 -9.40 -2.92
C ILE A 152 1.71 -10.33 -2.78
N LEU A 153 1.66 -11.13 -1.71
CA LEU A 153 0.48 -11.96 -1.42
C LEU A 153 -0.77 -11.10 -1.21
N GLY A 154 -0.66 -9.99 -0.46
CA GLY A 154 -1.74 -9.03 -0.29
C GLY A 154 -2.21 -8.45 -1.62
N MET A 155 -1.27 -8.05 -2.49
CA MET A 155 -1.55 -7.58 -3.84
C MET A 155 -2.27 -8.63 -4.68
N ALA A 156 -1.81 -9.87 -4.65
CA ALA A 156 -2.43 -10.96 -5.42
C ALA A 156 -3.88 -11.24 -4.98
N LEU A 157 -4.11 -11.32 -3.67
CA LEU A 157 -5.44 -11.54 -3.10
C LEU A 157 -6.39 -10.37 -3.43
N GLY A 158 -5.95 -9.13 -3.28
CA GLY A 158 -6.74 -7.96 -3.62
C GLY A 158 -7.07 -7.88 -5.11
N TRP A 159 -6.11 -8.23 -5.99
CA TRP A 159 -6.35 -8.28 -7.43
C TRP A 159 -7.38 -9.35 -7.80
N LEU A 160 -7.26 -10.56 -7.24
CA LEU A 160 -8.22 -11.65 -7.45
C LEU A 160 -9.63 -11.24 -7.02
N CYS A 161 -9.73 -10.57 -5.87
CA CYS A 161 -11.00 -10.07 -5.34
C CYS A 161 -11.68 -9.10 -6.33
N ILE A 162 -10.99 -8.04 -6.72
CA ILE A 162 -11.58 -7.02 -7.62
C ILE A 162 -11.84 -7.55 -9.02
N HIS A 163 -10.97 -8.41 -9.54
CA HIS A 163 -11.16 -9.03 -10.85
C HIS A 163 -12.37 -9.97 -10.87
N GLY A 164 -12.55 -10.76 -9.81
CA GLY A 164 -13.73 -11.61 -9.64
C GLY A 164 -15.04 -10.82 -9.61
N LEU A 165 -15.06 -9.71 -8.86
CA LEU A 165 -16.20 -8.78 -8.82
C LEU A 165 -16.49 -8.16 -10.19
N TYR A 166 -15.45 -7.77 -10.92
CA TYR A 166 -15.58 -7.22 -12.28
C TYR A 166 -16.17 -8.25 -13.25
N LEU A 167 -15.72 -9.49 -13.24
CA LEU A 167 -16.24 -10.56 -14.08
C LEU A 167 -17.70 -10.88 -13.75
N ARG A 168 -18.07 -10.91 -12.46
CA ARG A 168 -19.44 -11.11 -12.01
C ARG A 168 -20.36 -10.01 -12.54
N LYS A 169 -19.96 -8.76 -12.41
CA LYS A 169 -20.75 -7.61 -12.93
C LYS A 169 -20.95 -7.68 -14.44
N LYS A 170 -19.96 -8.15 -15.21
CA LYS A 170 -20.06 -8.27 -16.66
C LYS A 170 -21.01 -9.40 -17.12
N ARG A 171 -21.28 -10.38 -16.26
CA ARG A 171 -22.20 -11.50 -16.56
C ARG A 171 -23.65 -11.23 -16.21
N LEU A 172 -23.93 -10.20 -15.40
CA LEU A 172 -25.30 -9.82 -15.09
C LEU A 172 -25.88 -9.09 -16.32
N PRO A 173 -27.18 -9.37 -16.69
CA PRO A 173 -27.84 -8.63 -17.76
C PRO A 173 -27.90 -7.14 -17.38
N PRO A 174 -27.87 -6.23 -18.35
CA PRO A 174 -28.12 -4.81 -18.08
C PRO A 174 -29.54 -4.63 -17.52
N ASP A 175 -29.65 -3.88 -16.43
CA ASP A 175 -30.93 -3.47 -15.82
C ASP A 175 -31.72 -2.59 -16.79
#